data_d3463bae27fa9adf75c87990767dec9b
#
_entry.id   d3463bae27fa9adf75c87990767dec9b
#
_cell.length_a   1.000
_cell.length_b   1.000
_cell.length_c   1.000
_cell.angle_alpha   90.00
_cell.angle_beta   90.00
_cell.angle_gamma   90.00
#
_symmetry.space_group_name_H-M   'P 1'
#
loop_
_entity.id
_entity.type
_entity.pdbx_description
1 polymer ?
#
loop_
_entity_poly.entity_id
_entity_poly.type
_entity_poly.pdbx_seq_one_letter_code
_entity_poly.pdbx_strand_id
1 'polypeptide(L)'
;MRLLVDANIFLDLFYNRGELAEISNQFLDATYDHKDVIYVAATTIKDMAYFIKRTVHDDKKTNDYLINVYGKICKIVGITDDDAISALYEDGDYEDNLLVFTCQSNMCDAIVTNNKKHFINKGVCVLTPNEYLKIRK
;
A
#
# COMPACT_ATOMS: atom_id res chain seq x y z
N MET A 1 -15.08 -0.01 1.46
CA MET A 1 -13.94 -0.41 2.34
C MET A 1 -12.87 0.67 2.34
N ARG A 2 -12.11 0.73 3.43
CA ARG A 2 -10.91 1.57 3.59
C ARG A 2 -9.71 0.64 3.56
N LEU A 3 -8.87 0.75 2.57
CA LEU A 3 -7.80 -0.22 2.28
C LEU A 3 -6.44 0.45 2.37
N LEU A 4 -5.58 -0.01 3.28
CA LEU A 4 -4.17 0.41 3.33
C LEU A 4 -3.37 -0.46 2.36
N VAL A 5 -2.80 0.15 1.33
CA VAL A 5 -2.14 -0.59 0.24
C VAL A 5 -0.63 -0.53 0.41
N ASP A 6 -0.01 -1.70 0.39
CA ASP A 6 1.43 -1.88 0.51
C ASP A 6 2.15 -1.49 -0.79
N ALA A 7 3.42 -1.11 -0.67
CA ALA A 7 4.26 -0.67 -1.79
C ALA A 7 4.36 -1.69 -2.92
N ASN A 8 4.36 -2.98 -2.62
CA ASN A 8 4.55 -4.02 -3.65
C ASN A 8 3.46 -4.01 -4.72
N ILE A 9 2.24 -3.60 -4.41
CA ILE A 9 1.16 -3.46 -5.39
C ILE A 9 1.52 -2.41 -6.45
N PHE A 10 2.01 -1.27 -6.02
CA PHE A 10 2.43 -0.18 -6.92
C PHE A 10 3.74 -0.49 -7.63
N LEU A 11 4.67 -1.21 -6.98
CA LEU A 11 5.91 -1.66 -7.62
C LEU A 11 5.65 -2.66 -8.74
N ASP A 12 4.69 -3.56 -8.56
CA ASP A 12 4.27 -4.50 -9.60
C ASP A 12 3.73 -3.78 -10.83
N LEU A 13 2.98 -2.70 -10.62
CA LEU A 13 2.49 -1.83 -11.70
C LEU A 13 3.64 -1.06 -12.36
N PHE A 14 4.48 -0.42 -11.59
CA PHE A 14 5.57 0.42 -12.11
C PHE A 14 6.58 -0.40 -12.93
N TYR A 15 6.96 -1.59 -12.44
CA TYR A 15 7.88 -2.48 -13.14
C TYR A 15 7.20 -3.37 -14.17
N ASN A 16 5.88 -3.28 -14.33
CA ASN A 16 5.09 -4.08 -15.26
C ASN A 16 5.37 -5.59 -15.12
N ARG A 17 5.19 -6.10 -13.91
CA ARG A 17 5.52 -7.49 -13.55
C ARG A 17 4.44 -8.48 -14.00
N GLY A 18 4.13 -8.50 -15.30
CA GLY A 18 3.26 -9.50 -15.92
C GLY A 18 1.89 -9.65 -15.25
N GLU A 19 1.56 -10.85 -14.83
CA GLU A 19 0.28 -11.16 -14.19
C GLU A 19 0.02 -10.36 -12.91
N LEU A 20 1.04 -10.10 -12.12
CA LEU A 20 0.91 -9.27 -10.90
C LEU A 20 0.50 -7.83 -11.24
N ALA A 21 1.06 -7.26 -12.30
CA ALA A 21 0.68 -5.93 -12.78
C ALA A 21 -0.78 -5.90 -13.26
N GLU A 22 -1.20 -6.93 -13.98
CA GLU A 22 -2.57 -7.05 -14.47
C GLU A 22 -3.57 -7.14 -13.31
N ILE A 23 -3.31 -7.98 -12.33
CA ILE A 23 -4.17 -8.13 -11.14
C ILE A 23 -4.20 -6.83 -10.33
N SER A 24 -3.07 -6.14 -10.20
CA SER A 24 -3.02 -4.84 -9.52
C SER A 24 -3.84 -3.77 -10.25
N ASN A 25 -3.82 -3.74 -11.58
CA ASN A 25 -4.70 -2.86 -12.36
C ASN A 25 -6.18 -3.17 -12.13
N GLN A 26 -6.56 -4.45 -12.20
CA GLN A 26 -7.94 -4.88 -11.93
C GLN A 26 -8.38 -4.51 -10.51
N PHE A 27 -7.48 -4.62 -9.54
CA PHE A 27 -7.73 -4.19 -8.16
C PHE A 27 -8.03 -2.68 -8.09
N LEU A 28 -7.21 -1.84 -8.72
CA LEU A 28 -7.42 -0.39 -8.73
C LEU A 28 -8.74 -0.01 -9.41
N ASP A 29 -9.05 -0.62 -10.55
CA ASP A 29 -10.31 -0.39 -11.25
C ASP A 29 -11.51 -0.79 -10.38
N ALA A 30 -11.44 -1.95 -9.74
CA ALA A 30 -12.52 -2.42 -8.87
C ALA A 30 -12.71 -1.52 -7.63
N THR A 31 -11.64 -0.98 -7.04
CA THR A 31 -11.77 -0.02 -5.94
C THR A 31 -12.49 1.25 -6.38
N TYR A 32 -12.20 1.74 -7.57
CA TYR A 32 -12.88 2.89 -8.15
C TYR A 32 -14.37 2.61 -8.37
N ASP A 33 -14.69 1.48 -9.00
CA ASP A 33 -16.07 1.10 -9.32
C ASP A 33 -16.93 0.91 -8.06
N HIS A 34 -16.35 0.32 -7.01
CA HIS A 34 -17.03 0.09 -5.73
C HIS A 34 -16.95 1.27 -4.76
N LYS A 35 -16.29 2.36 -5.14
CA LYS A 35 -16.08 3.54 -4.29
C LYS A 35 -15.36 3.21 -2.98
N ASP A 36 -14.49 2.22 -3.02
CA ASP A 36 -13.58 1.92 -1.92
C ASP A 36 -12.45 2.94 -1.89
N VAL A 37 -11.91 3.22 -0.71
CA VAL A 37 -10.88 4.24 -0.54
C VAL A 37 -9.53 3.58 -0.34
N ILE A 38 -8.59 3.93 -1.21
CA ILE A 38 -7.20 3.49 -1.09
C ILE A 38 -6.46 4.49 -0.19
N TYR A 39 -5.90 3.96 0.90
CA TYR A 39 -4.98 4.67 1.78
C TYR A 39 -3.56 4.21 1.51
N VAL A 40 -2.63 5.13 1.54
CA VAL A 40 -1.20 4.83 1.45
C VAL A 40 -0.46 5.58 2.55
N ALA A 41 0.43 4.90 3.25
CA ALA A 41 1.25 5.54 4.26
C ALA A 41 2.30 6.47 3.62
N ALA A 42 2.58 7.60 4.25
CA ALA A 42 3.60 8.54 3.77
C ALA A 42 4.97 7.87 3.60
N THR A 43 5.31 6.91 4.44
CA THR A 43 6.54 6.12 4.32
C THR A 43 6.57 5.22 3.09
N THR A 44 5.42 4.70 2.67
CA THR A 44 5.29 3.93 1.42
C THR A 44 5.66 4.80 0.22
N ILE A 45 5.22 6.05 0.18
CA ILE A 45 5.57 6.99 -0.90
C ILE A 45 7.07 7.27 -0.92
N LYS A 46 7.69 7.43 0.23
CA LYS A 46 9.15 7.59 0.35
C LYS A 46 9.89 6.42 -0.27
N ASP A 47 9.46 5.19 0.03
CA ASP A 47 10.07 3.98 -0.52
C ASP A 47 9.89 3.91 -2.04
N MET A 48 8.69 4.23 -2.52
CA MET A 48 8.40 4.27 -3.96
C MET A 48 9.25 5.32 -4.68
N ALA A 49 9.43 6.51 -4.09
CA ALA A 49 10.28 7.55 -4.65
C ALA A 49 11.72 7.05 -4.84
N TYR A 50 12.24 6.32 -3.87
CA TYR A 50 13.57 5.73 -3.95
C TYR A 50 13.70 4.76 -5.13
N PHE A 51 12.78 3.81 -5.26
CA PHE A 51 12.79 2.81 -6.33
C PHE A 51 12.60 3.43 -7.72
N ILE A 52 11.66 4.35 -7.86
CA ILE A 52 11.38 5.02 -9.14
C ILE A 52 12.58 5.84 -9.58
N LYS A 53 13.17 6.63 -8.68
CA LYS A 53 14.35 7.44 -8.99
C LYS A 53 15.54 6.59 -9.43
N ARG A 54 15.76 5.44 -8.82
CA ARG A 54 16.81 4.50 -9.23
C ARG A 54 16.62 3.97 -10.64
N THR A 55 15.40 3.90 -11.11
CA THR A 55 15.06 3.39 -12.45
C THR A 55 15.10 4.49 -13.50
N VAL A 56 14.47 5.64 -13.23
CA VAL A 56 14.31 6.72 -14.22
C VAL A 56 15.43 7.76 -14.16
N HIS A 57 16.17 7.86 -13.07
CA HIS A 57 17.27 8.78 -12.85
C HIS A 57 16.93 10.26 -13.11
N ASP A 58 15.70 10.67 -12.81
CA ASP A 58 15.19 12.01 -13.06
C ASP A 58 14.18 12.40 -11.98
N ASP A 59 14.48 13.47 -11.24
CA ASP A 59 13.64 13.90 -10.12
C ASP A 59 12.26 14.36 -10.58
N LYS A 60 12.19 15.12 -11.68
CA LYS A 60 10.92 15.63 -12.19
C LYS A 60 10.01 14.49 -12.64
N LYS A 61 10.52 13.52 -13.38
CA LYS A 61 9.74 12.34 -13.82
C LYS A 61 9.28 11.52 -12.64
N THR A 62 10.14 11.34 -11.62
CA THR A 62 9.78 10.64 -10.39
C THR A 62 8.62 11.36 -9.68
N ASN A 63 8.72 12.66 -9.50
CA ASN A 63 7.69 13.45 -8.82
C ASN A 63 6.38 13.46 -9.61
N ASP A 64 6.43 13.60 -10.92
CA ASP A 64 5.24 13.56 -11.79
C ASP A 64 4.52 12.22 -11.68
N TYR A 65 5.26 11.12 -11.65
CA TYR A 65 4.68 9.79 -11.45
C TYR A 65 4.01 9.67 -10.07
N LEU A 66 4.69 10.11 -9.01
CA LEU A 66 4.14 10.06 -7.65
C LEU A 66 2.87 10.90 -7.51
N ILE A 67 2.83 12.08 -8.12
CA ILE A 67 1.65 12.95 -8.14
C ILE A 67 0.48 12.24 -8.84
N ASN A 68 0.73 11.63 -9.99
CA ASN A 68 -0.31 10.98 -10.78
C ASN A 68 -0.89 9.75 -10.09
N VAL A 69 -0.08 8.98 -9.39
CA VAL A 69 -0.53 7.77 -8.67
C VAL A 69 -1.06 8.14 -7.29
N TYR A 70 -0.23 8.72 -6.44
CA TYR A 70 -0.58 8.92 -5.03
C TYR A 70 -1.39 10.18 -4.78
N GLY A 71 -1.11 11.25 -5.51
CA GLY A 71 -1.82 12.51 -5.35
C GLY A 71 -3.25 12.49 -5.89
N LYS A 72 -3.57 11.60 -6.83
CA LYS A 72 -4.88 11.55 -7.51
C LYS A 72 -5.72 10.33 -7.18
N ILE A 73 -5.10 9.20 -6.87
CA ILE A 73 -5.79 7.92 -6.69
C ILE A 73 -5.92 7.56 -5.20
N CYS A 74 -4.93 7.93 -4.40
CA CYS A 74 -4.83 7.48 -3.02
C CYS A 74 -5.06 8.61 -2.03
N LYS A 75 -5.51 8.25 -0.83
CA LYS A 75 -5.49 9.11 0.34
C LYS A 75 -4.21 8.84 1.14
N ILE A 76 -3.34 9.85 1.22
CA ILE A 76 -2.08 9.73 1.95
C ILE A 76 -2.34 9.92 3.43
N VAL A 77 -1.82 9.02 4.26
CA VAL A 77 -1.91 9.10 5.71
C VAL A 77 -0.53 9.17 6.35
N GLY A 78 -0.42 10.01 7.37
CA GLY A 78 0.78 10.13 8.17
C GLY A 78 0.90 8.97 9.17
N ILE A 79 2.08 8.86 9.74
CA ILE A 79 2.37 7.94 10.83
C ILE A 79 2.52 8.77 12.09
N THR A 80 1.76 8.42 13.13
CA THR A 80 1.86 9.12 14.42
C THR A 80 3.08 8.62 15.19
N ASP A 81 3.52 9.41 16.17
CA ASP A 81 4.55 8.98 17.11
C ASP A 81 4.10 7.72 17.88
N ASP A 82 2.85 7.63 18.28
CA ASP A 82 2.29 6.43 18.93
C ASP A 82 2.41 5.20 18.05
N ASP A 83 2.09 5.31 16.75
CA ASP A 83 2.26 4.21 15.79
C ASP A 83 3.72 3.77 15.69
N ALA A 84 4.64 4.72 15.58
CA ALA A 84 6.07 4.45 15.47
C ALA A 84 6.61 3.77 16.73
N ILE A 85 6.23 4.26 17.91
CA ILE A 85 6.64 3.68 19.20
C ILE A 85 6.07 2.26 19.36
N SER A 86 4.78 2.08 19.08
CA SER A 86 4.13 0.77 19.18
C SER A 86 4.79 -0.26 18.27
N ALA A 87 5.16 0.15 17.05
CA ALA A 87 5.86 -0.72 16.10
C ALA A 87 7.26 -1.12 16.58
N LEU A 88 7.95 -0.24 17.31
CA LEU A 88 9.28 -0.55 17.91
C LEU A 88 9.19 -1.62 19.01
N TYR A 89 8.15 -1.60 19.80
CA TYR A 89 7.96 -2.52 20.93
C TYR A 89 7.27 -3.83 20.52
N GLU A 90 6.70 -3.91 19.33
CA GLU A 90 6.08 -5.13 18.82
C GLU A 90 7.15 -6.08 18.27
N ASP A 91 6.97 -7.40 18.51
CA ASP A 91 7.84 -8.42 17.93
C ASP A 91 7.72 -8.49 16.41
N GLY A 92 8.81 -8.81 15.73
CA GLY A 92 8.85 -9.00 14.29
C GLY A 92 9.46 -7.81 13.55
N ASP A 93 9.21 -7.74 12.26
CA ASP A 93 9.76 -6.70 11.40
C ASP A 93 9.11 -5.34 11.67
N TYR A 94 9.94 -4.32 11.87
CA TYR A 94 9.48 -2.97 12.20
C TYR A 94 8.60 -2.35 11.11
N GLU A 95 8.98 -2.51 9.85
CA GLU A 95 8.23 -1.90 8.73
C GLU A 95 6.85 -2.52 8.59
N ASP A 96 6.75 -3.85 8.75
CA ASP A 96 5.47 -4.56 8.73
C ASP A 96 4.60 -4.14 9.93
N ASN A 97 5.17 -4.06 11.12
CA ASN A 97 4.48 -3.61 12.32
C ASN A 97 3.97 -2.17 12.16
N LEU A 98 4.76 -1.31 11.54
CA LEU A 98 4.38 0.09 11.30
C LEU A 98 3.15 0.17 10.39
N LEU A 99 3.05 -0.64 9.35
CA LEU A 99 1.86 -0.72 8.50
C LEU A 99 0.64 -1.20 9.29
N VAL A 100 0.82 -2.20 10.17
CA VAL A 100 -0.27 -2.70 11.02
C VAL A 100 -0.85 -1.58 11.89
N PHE A 101 0.00 -0.85 12.61
CA PHE A 101 -0.45 0.23 13.50
C PHE A 101 -1.03 1.40 12.71
N THR A 102 -0.47 1.73 11.54
CA THR A 102 -1.02 2.74 10.65
C THR A 102 -2.42 2.36 10.15
N CYS A 103 -2.62 1.09 9.80
CA CYS A 103 -3.93 0.55 9.41
C CYS A 103 -4.96 0.72 10.53
N GLN A 104 -4.60 0.35 11.75
CA GLN A 104 -5.48 0.44 12.91
C GLN A 104 -5.81 1.90 13.26
N SER A 105 -4.83 2.77 13.32
CA SER A 105 -5.00 4.19 13.66
C SER A 105 -5.88 4.94 12.66
N ASN A 106 -5.88 4.53 11.41
CA ASN A 106 -6.69 5.13 10.35
C ASN A 106 -8.02 4.38 10.14
N MET A 107 -8.32 3.40 10.98
CA MET A 107 -9.54 2.58 10.89
C MET A 107 -9.72 1.98 9.49
N CYS A 108 -8.64 1.51 8.90
CA CYS A 108 -8.70 0.78 7.65
C CYS A 108 -9.27 -0.63 7.88
N ASP A 109 -10.04 -1.10 6.93
CA ASP A 109 -10.68 -2.42 7.02
C ASP A 109 -9.70 -3.55 6.75
N ALA A 110 -8.68 -3.29 5.93
CA ALA A 110 -7.67 -4.29 5.58
C ALA A 110 -6.38 -3.66 5.08
N ILE A 111 -5.29 -4.41 5.19
CA ILE A 111 -4.06 -4.18 4.43
C ILE A 111 -4.15 -5.00 3.13
N VAL A 112 -3.82 -4.39 2.00
CA VAL A 112 -3.72 -5.09 0.71
C VAL A 112 -2.26 -5.23 0.31
N THR A 113 -1.81 -6.47 0.18
CA THR A 113 -0.42 -6.80 -0.08
C THR A 113 -0.28 -8.12 -0.83
N ASN A 114 0.79 -8.27 -1.61
CA ASN A 114 1.18 -9.57 -2.18
C ASN A 114 2.02 -10.42 -1.21
N ASN A 115 2.49 -9.84 -0.10
CA ASN A 115 3.27 -10.53 0.93
C ASN A 115 2.44 -10.81 2.19
N LYS A 116 1.27 -11.41 2.02
CA LYS A 116 0.31 -11.67 3.10
C LYS A 116 0.93 -12.38 4.31
N LYS A 117 1.89 -13.27 4.08
CA LYS A 117 2.58 -14.02 5.14
C LYS A 117 3.32 -13.14 6.15
N HIS A 118 3.73 -11.91 5.77
CA HIS A 118 4.38 -10.97 6.67
C HIS A 118 3.45 -10.41 7.75
N PHE A 119 2.15 -10.54 7.55
CA PHE A 119 1.12 -9.94 8.41
C PHE A 119 0.27 -10.99 9.16
N ILE A 120 0.65 -12.27 9.13
CA ILE A 120 -0.08 -13.34 9.81
C ILE A 120 -0.05 -13.10 11.33
N ASN A 121 -1.23 -13.24 11.97
CA ASN A 121 -1.41 -13.08 13.42
C ASN A 121 -1.04 -11.69 13.96
N LYS A 122 -1.14 -10.66 13.13
CA LYS A 122 -0.85 -9.27 13.52
C LYS A 122 -2.11 -8.49 13.98
N GLY A 123 -3.28 -9.13 14.04
CA GLY A 123 -4.50 -8.50 14.51
C GLY A 123 -5.18 -7.56 13.51
N VAL A 124 -4.87 -7.68 12.22
CA VAL A 124 -5.49 -6.94 11.13
C VAL A 124 -5.96 -7.90 10.04
N CYS A 125 -7.00 -7.50 9.32
CA CYS A 125 -7.39 -8.19 8.09
C CYS A 125 -6.38 -7.92 7.00
N VAL A 126 -5.95 -8.95 6.29
CA VAL A 126 -4.99 -8.84 5.19
C VAL A 126 -5.56 -9.54 3.96
N LEU A 127 -5.54 -8.84 2.84
CA LEU A 127 -6.05 -9.33 1.56
C LEU A 127 -4.96 -9.23 0.50
N THR A 128 -4.88 -10.22 -0.37
CA THR A 128 -4.22 -10.03 -1.65
C THR A 128 -5.17 -9.31 -2.61
N PRO A 129 -4.67 -8.68 -3.69
CA PRO A 129 -5.55 -8.13 -4.72
C PRO A 129 -6.58 -9.14 -5.25
N ASN A 130 -6.18 -10.39 -5.46
CA ASN A 130 -7.09 -11.46 -5.89
C ASN A 130 -8.20 -11.74 -4.87
N GLU A 131 -7.87 -11.78 -3.59
CA GLU A 131 -8.86 -11.98 -2.53
C GLU A 131 -9.85 -10.83 -2.46
N TYR A 132 -9.38 -9.60 -2.61
CA TYR A 132 -10.24 -8.42 -2.70
C TYR A 132 -11.20 -8.52 -3.91
N LEU A 133 -10.69 -8.88 -5.08
CA LEU A 133 -11.51 -9.03 -6.27
C LEU A 133 -12.60 -10.09 -6.11
N LYS A 134 -12.32 -11.17 -5.38
CA LYS A 134 -13.34 -12.20 -5.06
C LYS A 134 -14.44 -11.67 -4.14
N ILE A 135 -14.09 -10.83 -3.17
CA ILE A 135 -15.06 -10.19 -2.27
C ILE A 135 -15.98 -9.24 -3.04
N ARG A 136 -15.44 -8.56 -4.06
CA ARG A 136 -16.16 -7.56 -4.85
C ARG A 136 -16.86 -8.09 -6.11
N LYS A 137 -16.93 -9.38 -6.26
CA LYS A 137 -17.71 -9.99 -7.33
C LYS A 137 -19.21 -9.77 -7.18
#